data_3b15c800df4f4cd1ef067465c1f9c4dc
#
_entry.id   3b15c800df4f4cd1ef067465c1f9c4dc
#
_cell.length_a   1.000
_cell.length_b   1.000
_cell.length_c   1.000
_cell.angle_alpha   90.00
_cell.angle_beta   90.00
_cell.angle_gamma   90.00
#
_symmetry.space_group_name_H-M   'P 1'
#
loop_
_entity.id
_entity.type
_entity.pdbx_description
1 polymer ?
#
loop_
_entity_poly.entity_id
_entity_poly.type
_entity_poly.pdbx_seq_one_letter_code
_entity_poly.pdbx_strand_id
1 'polypeptide(L)'
;MRHVFFFLLIASGASAADRPNILFLFSDDHAIKAISAYGGPLAKVAPTPHIDRLAKEGSVFLNSFCANSICGPSRATILTGKHSHKNGFMRNGNKFNPDQWTVAKELQKGGYHTAVIGKWHLNTTPQGFDYWEVLPGQGSYYNPVFIQQDNSRKRFEGYATDITTDKAIAWLDSRKGADKQKPFFLMCQHKAPH
;
A
#
# COMPACT_ATOMS: atom_id res chain seq x y z
N MET A 1 8.71 -66.13 -17.70
CA MET A 1 9.42 -64.84 -17.70
C MET A 1 8.43 -63.70 -17.30
N ARG A 2 8.59 -63.17 -16.09
CA ARG A 2 7.73 -62.08 -15.60
C ARG A 2 8.42 -60.77 -15.91
N HIS A 3 7.83 -59.93 -16.78
CA HIS A 3 8.30 -58.60 -17.09
C HIS A 3 7.82 -57.64 -16.00
N VAL A 4 8.76 -57.09 -15.23
CA VAL A 4 8.50 -56.01 -14.23
C VAL A 4 8.65 -54.68 -14.97
N PHE A 5 7.55 -54.00 -15.20
CA PHE A 5 7.55 -52.61 -15.69
C PHE A 5 7.85 -51.65 -14.54
N PHE A 6 9.02 -51.03 -14.59
CA PHE A 6 9.35 -49.89 -13.71
C PHE A 6 8.72 -48.63 -14.28
N PHE A 7 7.68 -48.13 -13.62
CA PHE A 7 7.14 -46.78 -13.89
C PHE A 7 8.03 -45.73 -13.22
N LEU A 8 8.80 -44.99 -14.04
CA LEU A 8 9.56 -43.83 -13.60
C LEU A 8 8.56 -42.68 -13.42
N LEU A 9 8.15 -42.34 -12.19
CA LEU A 9 7.43 -41.11 -11.89
C LEU A 9 8.38 -39.93 -12.06
N ILE A 10 8.30 -39.23 -13.19
CA ILE A 10 8.90 -37.92 -13.38
C ILE A 10 8.05 -36.95 -12.60
N ALA A 11 8.45 -36.61 -11.37
CA ALA A 11 7.92 -35.46 -10.65
C ALA A 11 8.37 -34.20 -11.40
N SER A 12 7.55 -33.72 -12.32
CA SER A 12 7.69 -32.37 -12.87
C SER A 12 7.49 -31.41 -11.68
N GLY A 13 8.61 -30.90 -11.14
CA GLY A 13 8.59 -29.82 -10.16
C GLY A 13 7.88 -28.63 -10.80
N ALA A 14 6.60 -28.42 -10.44
CA ALA A 14 5.95 -27.17 -10.75
C ALA A 14 6.76 -26.08 -10.05
N SER A 15 7.55 -25.31 -10.82
CA SER A 15 8.15 -24.08 -10.33
C SER A 15 7.01 -23.20 -9.87
N ALA A 16 6.93 -22.97 -8.56
CA ALA A 16 5.98 -22.02 -8.03
C ALA A 16 6.27 -20.68 -8.73
N ALA A 17 5.29 -20.13 -9.44
CA ALA A 17 5.44 -18.83 -10.09
C ALA A 17 5.96 -17.83 -9.04
N ASP A 18 7.02 -17.09 -9.39
CA ASP A 18 7.60 -16.09 -8.51
C ASP A 18 6.50 -15.10 -8.11
N ARG A 19 6.26 -14.99 -6.80
CA ARG A 19 5.26 -14.08 -6.26
C ARG A 19 5.72 -12.64 -6.48
N PRO A 20 4.94 -11.78 -7.16
CA PRO A 20 5.37 -10.43 -7.48
C PRO A 20 5.51 -9.57 -6.22
N ASN A 21 6.42 -8.61 -6.25
CA ASN A 21 6.43 -7.50 -5.30
C ASN A 21 5.21 -6.61 -5.56
N ILE A 22 4.62 -6.08 -4.49
CA ILE A 22 3.44 -5.21 -4.56
C ILE A 22 3.80 -3.87 -3.94
N LEU A 23 3.86 -2.83 -4.77
CA LEU A 23 4.00 -1.45 -4.33
C LEU A 23 2.65 -0.74 -4.54
N PHE A 24 2.00 -0.36 -3.44
CA PHE A 24 0.75 0.40 -3.45
C PHE A 24 1.04 1.87 -3.15
N LEU A 25 1.09 2.70 -4.20
CA LEU A 25 1.23 4.17 -4.08
C LEU A 25 -0.15 4.79 -3.97
N PHE A 26 -0.40 5.52 -2.89
CA PHE A 26 -1.69 6.11 -2.62
C PHE A 26 -1.57 7.61 -2.34
N SER A 27 -2.29 8.42 -3.11
CA SER A 27 -2.44 9.86 -2.91
C SER A 27 -3.83 10.18 -2.33
N ASP A 28 -3.92 11.20 -1.48
CA ASP A 28 -5.14 11.57 -0.79
C ASP A 28 -5.83 12.73 -1.51
N ASP A 29 -7.12 12.55 -1.85
CA ASP A 29 -7.94 13.52 -2.58
C ASP A 29 -7.38 13.94 -3.96
N HIS A 30 -6.65 13.06 -4.64
CA HIS A 30 -6.12 13.33 -5.96
C HIS A 30 -7.20 13.12 -7.02
N ALA A 31 -7.75 14.22 -7.54
CA ALA A 31 -8.80 14.18 -8.54
C ALA A 31 -8.32 13.57 -9.86
N ILE A 32 -9.10 12.68 -10.45
CA ILE A 32 -8.79 12.05 -11.76
C ILE A 32 -8.49 13.09 -12.86
N LYS A 33 -9.17 14.25 -12.85
CA LYS A 33 -8.94 15.35 -13.79
C LYS A 33 -7.59 16.06 -13.60
N ALA A 34 -6.91 15.84 -12.50
CA ALA A 34 -5.58 16.37 -12.21
C ALA A 34 -4.46 15.38 -12.56
N ILE A 35 -4.80 14.20 -13.10
CA ILE A 35 -3.83 13.20 -13.58
C ILE A 35 -3.83 13.24 -15.11
N SER A 36 -2.71 13.65 -15.71
CA SER A 36 -2.64 13.89 -17.15
C SER A 36 -2.85 12.65 -18.02
N ALA A 37 -2.55 11.45 -17.51
CA ALA A 37 -2.82 10.19 -18.20
C ALA A 37 -4.31 9.97 -18.53
N TYR A 38 -5.22 10.62 -17.82
CA TYR A 38 -6.66 10.56 -18.10
C TYR A 38 -7.15 11.67 -19.04
N GLY A 39 -6.27 12.52 -19.57
CA GLY A 39 -6.62 13.55 -20.57
C GLY A 39 -7.45 14.71 -20.01
N GLY A 40 -7.41 14.97 -18.71
CA GLY A 40 -8.17 16.05 -18.08
C GLY A 40 -7.71 17.46 -18.50
N PRO A 41 -8.50 18.51 -18.16
CA PRO A 41 -8.21 19.90 -18.56
C PRO A 41 -6.89 20.43 -18.00
N LEU A 42 -6.39 19.84 -16.91
CA LEU A 42 -5.13 20.21 -16.27
C LEU A 42 -3.90 19.54 -16.89
N ALA A 43 -4.06 18.56 -17.78
CA ALA A 43 -2.96 17.77 -18.33
C ALA A 43 -1.86 18.63 -18.99
N LYS A 44 -2.22 19.76 -19.60
CA LYS A 44 -1.25 20.67 -20.25
C LYS A 44 -0.57 21.62 -19.27
N VAL A 45 -1.25 22.04 -18.19
CA VAL A 45 -0.76 23.09 -17.27
C VAL A 45 -0.15 22.51 -16.00
N ALA A 46 -0.54 21.28 -15.63
CA ALA A 46 -0.04 20.55 -14.48
C ALA A 46 0.17 19.07 -14.84
N PRO A 47 1.14 18.75 -15.71
CA PRO A 47 1.39 17.38 -16.15
C PRO A 47 1.90 16.52 -14.99
N THR A 48 1.54 15.20 -15.02
CA THR A 48 1.96 14.19 -14.04
C THR A 48 2.89 13.14 -14.70
N PRO A 49 4.09 13.52 -15.17
CA PRO A 49 4.90 12.71 -16.08
C PRO A 49 5.29 11.33 -15.51
N HIS A 50 5.50 11.23 -14.21
CA HIS A 50 5.84 9.95 -13.57
C HIS A 50 4.63 9.01 -13.45
N ILE A 51 3.43 9.55 -13.19
CA ILE A 51 2.19 8.76 -13.19
C ILE A 51 1.85 8.36 -14.64
N ASP A 52 2.03 9.26 -15.60
CA ASP A 52 1.81 9.00 -17.03
C ASP A 52 2.73 7.91 -17.56
N ARG A 53 3.97 7.84 -17.05
CA ARG A 53 4.89 6.75 -17.37
C ARG A 53 4.33 5.40 -16.89
N LEU A 54 3.82 5.30 -15.67
CA LEU A 54 3.17 4.08 -15.17
C LEU A 54 1.97 3.69 -16.03
N ALA A 55 1.17 4.67 -16.45
CA ALA A 55 0.04 4.46 -17.35
C ALA A 55 0.48 3.93 -18.72
N LYS A 56 1.59 4.43 -19.25
CA LYS A 56 2.14 4.02 -20.56
C LYS A 56 2.79 2.63 -20.52
N GLU A 57 3.47 2.29 -19.44
CA GLU A 57 4.20 1.04 -19.28
C GLU A 57 3.34 -0.09 -18.71
N GLY A 58 2.15 0.23 -18.17
CA GLY A 58 1.24 -0.69 -17.52
C GLY A 58 -0.19 -0.59 -18.06
N SER A 59 -1.17 -0.53 -17.16
CA SER A 59 -2.59 -0.47 -17.49
C SER A 59 -3.27 0.72 -16.82
N VAL A 60 -4.20 1.35 -17.52
CA VAL A 60 -5.06 2.42 -17.01
C VAL A 60 -6.47 1.89 -16.81
N PHE A 61 -6.98 2.05 -15.59
CA PHE A 61 -8.35 1.66 -15.25
C PHE A 61 -9.30 2.85 -15.45
N LEU A 62 -10.08 2.85 -16.53
CA LEU A 62 -11.00 3.94 -16.85
C LEU A 62 -12.27 3.93 -16.00
N ASN A 63 -12.67 2.76 -15.49
CA ASN A 63 -13.90 2.55 -14.71
C ASN A 63 -13.57 2.05 -13.31
N SER A 64 -12.78 2.82 -12.56
CA SER A 64 -12.45 2.55 -11.17
C SER A 64 -13.26 3.48 -10.24
N PHE A 65 -13.90 2.92 -9.22
CA PHE A 65 -14.81 3.65 -8.35
C PHE A 65 -14.37 3.57 -6.89
N CYS A 66 -14.48 4.69 -6.19
CA CYS A 66 -14.26 4.76 -4.75
C CYS A 66 -15.54 4.35 -4.01
N ALA A 67 -15.47 3.31 -3.18
CA ALA A 67 -16.64 2.82 -2.44
C ALA A 67 -17.09 3.76 -1.30
N ASN A 68 -16.19 4.61 -0.80
CA ASN A 68 -16.48 5.68 0.15
C ASN A 68 -15.42 6.78 -0.05
N SER A 69 -15.85 7.94 -0.51
CA SER A 69 -14.98 9.03 -0.98
C SER A 69 -14.51 9.97 0.13
N ILE A 70 -14.23 9.46 1.33
CA ILE A 70 -13.65 10.21 2.44
C ILE A 70 -12.47 9.45 3.05
N CYS A 71 -11.43 10.15 3.50
CA CYS A 71 -10.11 9.63 3.87
C CYS A 71 -10.11 8.29 4.63
N GLY A 72 -10.53 8.28 5.90
CA GLY A 72 -10.50 7.09 6.75
C GLY A 72 -11.37 5.94 6.23
N PRO A 73 -12.65 6.18 5.89
CA PRO A 73 -13.52 5.17 5.31
C PRO A 73 -12.99 4.54 4.02
N SER A 74 -12.41 5.33 3.11
CA SER A 74 -11.76 4.80 1.90
C SER A 74 -10.59 3.87 2.25
N ARG A 75 -9.73 4.26 3.19
CA ARG A 75 -8.60 3.46 3.65
C ARG A 75 -9.05 2.14 4.28
N ALA A 76 -10.09 2.18 5.12
CA ALA A 76 -10.69 0.98 5.71
C ALA A 76 -11.26 0.05 4.62
N THR A 77 -11.91 0.61 3.58
CA THR A 77 -12.44 -0.15 2.45
C THR A 77 -11.33 -0.82 1.64
N ILE A 78 -10.24 -0.09 1.35
CA ILE A 78 -9.07 -0.63 0.63
C ILE A 78 -8.45 -1.79 1.41
N LEU A 79 -8.25 -1.64 2.72
CA LEU A 79 -7.66 -2.69 3.54
C LEU A 79 -8.51 -3.94 3.64
N THR A 80 -9.84 -3.78 3.73
CA THR A 80 -10.75 -4.89 4.04
C THR A 80 -11.43 -5.48 2.81
N GLY A 81 -11.44 -4.79 1.67
CA GLY A 81 -12.27 -5.15 0.52
C GLY A 81 -13.78 -5.06 0.79
N LYS A 82 -14.19 -4.39 1.88
CA LYS A 82 -15.59 -4.30 2.33
C LYS A 82 -16.08 -2.86 2.31
N HIS A 83 -17.31 -2.66 1.89
CA HIS A 83 -17.98 -1.36 2.05
C HIS A 83 -18.05 -0.92 3.53
N SER A 84 -18.13 0.39 3.77
CA SER A 84 -18.06 0.97 5.11
C SER A 84 -19.09 0.42 6.09
N HIS A 85 -20.32 0.12 5.64
CA HIS A 85 -21.35 -0.50 6.49
C HIS A 85 -21.05 -1.95 6.90
N LYS A 86 -20.12 -2.61 6.20
CA LYS A 86 -19.66 -3.98 6.53
C LYS A 86 -18.36 -3.98 7.33
N ASN A 87 -17.45 -3.03 7.08
CA ASN A 87 -16.21 -2.92 7.85
C ASN A 87 -16.35 -2.08 9.13
N GLY A 88 -17.49 -1.40 9.31
CA GLY A 88 -17.80 -0.59 10.49
C GLY A 88 -17.16 0.80 10.53
N PHE A 89 -16.35 1.19 9.53
CA PHE A 89 -15.69 2.48 9.50
C PHE A 89 -16.45 3.47 8.58
N MET A 90 -17.48 4.11 9.13
CA MET A 90 -18.46 4.88 8.37
C MET A 90 -18.04 6.33 8.09
N ARG A 91 -17.22 6.93 8.96
CA ARG A 91 -16.84 8.35 8.92
C ARG A 91 -15.47 8.57 9.55
N ASN A 92 -14.83 9.69 9.20
CA ASN A 92 -13.62 10.13 9.89
C ASN A 92 -13.91 10.27 11.40
N GLY A 93 -12.93 9.92 12.23
CA GLY A 93 -13.08 9.88 13.68
C GLY A 93 -13.53 8.52 14.23
N ASN A 94 -14.11 7.63 13.43
CA ASN A 94 -14.30 6.26 13.86
C ASN A 94 -12.95 5.58 14.17
N LYS A 95 -13.00 4.56 15.01
CA LYS A 95 -11.87 3.70 15.30
C LYS A 95 -12.00 2.42 14.45
N PHE A 96 -10.99 2.10 13.68
CA PHE A 96 -10.96 0.88 12.87
C PHE A 96 -10.88 -0.35 13.78
N ASN A 97 -11.68 -1.38 13.50
CA ASN A 97 -11.52 -2.66 14.18
C ASN A 97 -10.32 -3.41 13.58
N PRO A 98 -9.19 -3.51 14.30
CA PRO A 98 -7.99 -4.14 13.79
C PRO A 98 -8.09 -5.67 13.69
N ASP A 99 -9.06 -6.30 14.36
CA ASP A 99 -9.17 -7.77 14.42
C ASP A 99 -9.80 -8.37 13.16
N GLN A 100 -10.48 -7.54 12.36
CA GLN A 100 -11.06 -8.01 11.12
C GLN A 100 -10.00 -8.39 10.08
N TRP A 101 -10.44 -9.16 9.08
CA TRP A 101 -9.62 -9.50 7.93
C TRP A 101 -9.13 -8.26 7.17
N THR A 102 -7.86 -8.27 6.77
CA THR A 102 -7.28 -7.25 5.88
C THR A 102 -6.32 -7.89 4.89
N VAL A 103 -6.19 -7.28 3.71
CA VAL A 103 -5.24 -7.73 2.68
C VAL A 103 -3.80 -7.78 3.22
N ALA A 104 -3.41 -6.84 4.08
CA ALA A 104 -2.08 -6.80 4.69
C ALA A 104 -1.82 -8.04 5.55
N LYS A 105 -2.77 -8.45 6.39
CA LYS A 105 -2.67 -9.67 7.21
C LYS A 105 -2.54 -10.92 6.36
N GLU A 106 -3.31 -11.01 5.26
CA GLU A 106 -3.24 -12.20 4.40
C GLU A 106 -1.94 -12.27 3.62
N LEU A 107 -1.44 -11.14 3.12
CA LEU A 107 -0.13 -11.10 2.46
C LEU A 107 0.99 -11.44 3.44
N GLN A 108 0.94 -10.93 4.68
CA GLN A 108 1.91 -11.27 5.72
C GLN A 108 1.89 -12.77 6.02
N LYS A 109 0.71 -13.39 6.22
CA LYS A 109 0.56 -14.85 6.37
C LYS A 109 1.07 -15.60 5.15
N GLY A 110 0.88 -15.05 3.95
CA GLY A 110 1.39 -15.58 2.70
C GLY A 110 2.91 -15.44 2.53
N GLY A 111 3.62 -14.92 3.54
CA GLY A 111 5.08 -14.78 3.57
C GLY A 111 5.63 -13.55 2.85
N TYR A 112 4.79 -12.54 2.60
CA TYR A 112 5.26 -11.22 2.17
C TYR A 112 5.90 -10.47 3.34
N HIS A 113 6.98 -9.72 3.06
CA HIS A 113 7.49 -8.70 3.97
C HIS A 113 6.66 -7.44 3.78
N THR A 114 5.91 -7.03 4.79
CA THR A 114 4.84 -6.05 4.66
C THR A 114 5.18 -4.73 5.35
N ALA A 115 4.86 -3.60 4.71
CA ALA A 115 5.07 -2.28 5.30
C ALA A 115 3.96 -1.28 4.95
N VAL A 116 3.71 -0.32 5.86
CA VAL A 116 2.91 0.88 5.59
C VAL A 116 3.60 2.13 6.09
N ILE A 117 3.71 3.13 5.23
CA ILE A 117 4.39 4.39 5.51
C ILE A 117 3.53 5.55 5.05
N GLY A 118 3.37 6.58 5.92
CA GLY A 118 2.64 7.81 5.60
C GLY A 118 1.29 7.92 6.27
N LYS A 119 0.28 8.45 5.58
CA LYS A 119 -1.04 8.74 6.17
C LYS A 119 -1.85 7.46 6.42
N TRP A 120 -2.09 7.14 7.69
CA TRP A 120 -2.90 5.98 8.12
C TRP A 120 -4.37 6.34 8.33
N HIS A 121 -4.66 7.30 9.19
CA HIS A 121 -5.96 7.90 9.48
C HIS A 121 -7.08 6.91 9.87
N LEU A 122 -6.73 5.81 10.53
CA LEU A 122 -7.70 4.80 11.01
C LEU A 122 -7.83 4.75 12.53
N ASN A 123 -7.15 5.65 13.25
CA ASN A 123 -7.21 5.79 14.72
C ASN A 123 -6.84 4.51 15.49
N THR A 124 -6.03 3.66 14.89
CA THR A 124 -5.48 2.43 15.48
C THR A 124 -4.06 2.22 15.01
N THR A 125 -3.32 1.41 15.76
CA THR A 125 -2.01 0.91 15.31
C THR A 125 -2.19 0.01 14.08
N PRO A 126 -1.36 0.17 13.03
CA PRO A 126 -1.36 -0.74 11.89
C PRO A 126 -1.12 -2.19 12.31
N GLN A 127 -1.90 -3.12 11.74
CA GLN A 127 -1.71 -4.55 11.95
C GLN A 127 -1.63 -5.29 10.62
N GLY A 128 -0.86 -6.39 10.60
CA GLY A 128 -0.54 -7.13 9.38
C GLY A 128 0.63 -6.52 8.61
N PHE A 129 1.40 -5.65 9.27
CA PHE A 129 2.61 -5.05 8.72
C PHE A 129 3.80 -5.35 9.62
N ASP A 130 4.89 -5.82 9.02
CA ASP A 130 6.17 -6.08 9.70
C ASP A 130 6.88 -4.78 10.05
N TYR A 131 6.63 -3.73 9.26
CA TYR A 131 7.14 -2.38 9.47
C TYR A 131 6.07 -1.32 9.24
N TRP A 132 6.07 -0.27 10.07
CA TRP A 132 5.23 0.90 9.82
C TRP A 132 5.76 2.17 10.48
N GLU A 133 5.59 3.28 9.78
CA GLU A 133 5.74 4.64 10.29
C GLU A 133 4.60 5.50 9.73
N VAL A 134 3.74 6.02 10.60
CA VAL A 134 2.51 6.65 10.15
C VAL A 134 2.29 8.05 10.73
N LEU A 135 1.64 8.90 9.93
CA LEU A 135 1.23 10.23 10.37
C LEU A 135 0.07 10.14 11.37
N PRO A 136 0.08 10.89 12.48
CA PRO A 136 -1.06 11.00 13.38
C PRO A 136 -2.21 11.77 12.71
N GLY A 137 -3.40 11.18 12.66
CA GLY A 137 -4.59 11.78 12.06
C GLY A 137 -4.36 12.22 10.61
N GLN A 138 -4.56 13.50 10.33
CA GLN A 138 -4.32 14.09 9.00
C GLN A 138 -2.82 14.32 8.69
N GLY A 139 -1.99 14.45 9.71
CA GLY A 139 -0.59 14.84 9.58
C GLY A 139 -0.39 16.31 9.15
N SER A 140 0.81 16.82 9.33
CA SER A 140 1.22 18.14 8.85
C SER A 140 1.95 18.01 7.51
N TYR A 141 1.86 19.03 6.66
CA TYR A 141 2.62 19.08 5.41
C TYR A 141 4.11 19.36 5.63
N TYR A 142 4.40 20.24 6.58
CA TYR A 142 5.77 20.62 6.93
C TYR A 142 6.12 20.16 8.34
N ASN A 143 7.35 19.70 8.48
CA ASN A 143 7.90 19.20 9.73
C ASN A 143 6.98 18.17 10.42
N PRO A 144 6.54 17.13 9.68
CA PRO A 144 5.56 16.18 10.19
C PRO A 144 6.11 15.38 11.35
N VAL A 145 5.17 14.98 12.22
CA VAL A 145 5.44 13.95 13.23
C VAL A 145 5.03 12.60 12.66
N PHE A 146 5.85 11.58 12.83
CA PHE A 146 5.48 10.19 12.57
C PHE A 146 5.38 9.42 13.88
N ILE A 147 4.40 8.54 13.97
CA ILE A 147 4.29 7.51 14.99
C ILE A 147 5.08 6.30 14.49
N GLN A 148 5.99 5.79 15.31
CA GLN A 148 6.86 4.66 15.01
C GLN A 148 6.31 3.36 15.61
N GLN A 149 6.89 2.20 15.28
CA GLN A 149 6.43 0.89 15.73
C GLN A 149 6.41 0.72 17.25
N ASP A 150 7.29 1.40 17.96
CA ASP A 150 7.33 1.45 19.43
C ASP A 150 6.31 2.44 20.03
N ASN A 151 5.42 3.01 19.19
CA ASN A 151 4.48 4.08 19.51
C ASN A 151 5.14 5.42 19.91
N SER A 152 6.44 5.56 19.78
CA SER A 152 7.10 6.86 19.93
C SER A 152 6.69 7.82 18.82
N ARG A 153 6.84 9.11 19.08
CA ARG A 153 6.53 10.17 18.11
C ARG A 153 7.79 10.93 17.79
N LYS A 154 8.18 10.93 16.53
CA LYS A 154 9.36 11.63 16.05
C LYS A 154 8.99 12.68 15.01
N ARG A 155 9.47 13.91 15.23
CA ARG A 155 9.36 15.01 14.25
C ARG A 155 10.50 14.92 13.25
N PHE A 156 10.18 15.13 11.97
CA PHE A 156 11.15 15.21 10.88
C PHE A 156 11.04 16.58 10.25
N GLU A 157 12.17 17.22 9.99
CA GLU A 157 12.23 18.50 9.29
C GLU A 157 12.06 18.29 7.78
N GLY A 158 11.23 19.13 7.14
CA GLY A 158 11.00 19.10 5.70
C GLY A 158 9.55 18.87 5.28
N TYR A 159 9.36 18.52 4.02
CA TYR A 159 8.04 18.33 3.41
C TYR A 159 7.56 16.87 3.53
N ALA A 160 6.34 16.68 3.97
CA ALA A 160 5.80 15.35 4.30
C ALA A 160 5.80 14.36 3.12
N THR A 161 5.62 14.86 1.89
CA THR A 161 5.64 14.01 0.69
C THR A 161 7.03 13.43 0.44
N ASP A 162 8.07 14.28 0.52
CA ASP A 162 9.45 13.87 0.35
C ASP A 162 9.86 12.90 1.45
N ILE A 163 9.58 13.27 2.73
CA ILE A 163 9.91 12.42 3.89
C ILE A 163 9.22 11.05 3.80
N THR A 164 7.95 10.99 3.36
CA THR A 164 7.23 9.72 3.18
C THR A 164 7.88 8.88 2.09
N THR A 165 8.29 9.50 0.98
CA THR A 165 9.00 8.83 -0.11
C THR A 165 10.36 8.31 0.34
N ASP A 166 11.16 9.15 1.00
CA ASP A 166 12.50 8.79 1.49
C ASP A 166 12.44 7.62 2.47
N LYS A 167 11.44 7.62 3.37
CA LYS A 167 11.20 6.50 4.29
C LYS A 167 10.83 5.21 3.55
N ALA A 168 10.01 5.30 2.51
CA ALA A 168 9.63 4.16 1.70
C ALA A 168 10.85 3.57 0.96
N ILE A 169 11.69 4.41 0.39
CA ILE A 169 12.95 4.02 -0.26
C ILE A 169 13.91 3.42 0.77
N ALA A 170 14.12 4.09 1.91
CA ALA A 170 14.99 3.59 2.96
C ALA A 170 14.54 2.21 3.49
N TRP A 171 13.22 1.98 3.60
CA TRP A 171 12.71 0.66 3.97
C TRP A 171 13.02 -0.39 2.89
N LEU A 172 12.83 -0.08 1.62
CA LEU A 172 13.18 -0.99 0.51
C LEU A 172 14.67 -1.34 0.53
N ASP A 173 15.54 -0.36 0.74
CA ASP A 173 17.00 -0.52 0.79
C ASP A 173 17.46 -1.28 2.06
N SER A 174 16.70 -1.18 3.15
CA SER A 174 17.02 -1.87 4.41
C SER A 174 16.78 -3.38 4.37
N ARG A 175 16.02 -3.88 3.39
CA ARG A 175 15.69 -5.29 3.25
C ARG A 175 16.95 -6.09 2.87
N LYS A 176 17.41 -6.94 3.80
CA LYS A 176 18.65 -7.74 3.66
C LYS A 176 18.40 -9.21 4.00
N GLY A 177 19.33 -10.08 3.58
CA GLY A 177 19.28 -11.49 3.91
C GLY A 177 17.98 -12.18 3.47
N ALA A 178 17.33 -12.88 4.39
CA ALA A 178 16.09 -13.61 4.11
C ALA A 178 14.92 -12.67 3.71
N ASP A 179 14.85 -11.45 4.22
CA ASP A 179 13.79 -10.51 3.88
C ASP A 179 13.92 -9.99 2.45
N LYS A 180 15.14 -9.89 1.91
CA LYS A 180 15.37 -9.53 0.51
C LYS A 180 14.82 -10.59 -0.46
N GLN A 181 14.80 -11.85 -0.04
CA GLN A 181 14.33 -12.97 -0.86
C GLN A 181 12.79 -13.13 -0.81
N LYS A 182 12.14 -12.57 0.20
CA LYS A 182 10.67 -12.57 0.28
C LYS A 182 10.09 -11.53 -0.68
N PRO A 183 8.94 -11.78 -1.31
CA PRO A 183 8.20 -10.72 -1.97
C PRO A 183 7.77 -9.68 -0.93
N PHE A 184 7.66 -8.43 -1.34
CA PHE A 184 7.19 -7.38 -0.44
C PHE A 184 5.80 -6.85 -0.82
N PHE A 185 5.09 -6.36 0.19
CA PHE A 185 3.92 -5.51 0.07
C PHE A 185 4.18 -4.20 0.81
N LEU A 186 4.36 -3.11 0.06
CA LEU A 186 4.55 -1.77 0.60
C LEU A 186 3.38 -0.87 0.26
N MET A 187 2.69 -0.35 1.27
CA MET A 187 1.72 0.74 1.14
C MET A 187 2.42 2.08 1.45
N CYS A 188 2.76 2.84 0.41
CA CYS A 188 3.28 4.20 0.52
C CYS A 188 2.11 5.17 0.35
N GLN A 189 1.68 5.79 1.46
CA GLN A 189 0.45 6.55 1.54
C GLN A 189 0.73 8.03 1.77
N HIS A 190 0.72 8.80 0.68
CA HIS A 190 0.90 10.25 0.75
C HIS A 190 -0.33 10.96 1.32
N LYS A 191 -0.05 12.06 2.04
CA LYS A 191 -1.08 13.03 2.44
C LYS A 191 -1.51 13.90 1.26
N ALA A 192 -0.58 14.28 0.39
CA ALA A 192 -0.82 15.12 -0.77
C ALA A 192 -1.73 14.42 -1.81
N PRO A 193 -2.55 15.21 -2.56
CA PRO A 193 -2.69 16.66 -2.51
C PRO A 193 -3.82 17.19 -1.58
N HIS A 194 -4.37 16.39 -0.66
CA HIS A 194 -5.46 16.74 0.28
C HIS A 194 -5.36 18.15 0.86
#